data_0bf6731a17364869d8022f56d21468e5
#
_entry.id   0bf6731a17364869d8022f56d21468e5
#
_cell.length_a   1.000
_cell.length_b   1.000
_cell.length_c   1.000
_cell.angle_alpha   90.00
_cell.angle_beta   90.00
_cell.angle_gamma   90.00
#
_symmetry.space_group_name_H-M   'P 1'
#
loop_
_entity.id
_entity.type
_entity.pdbx_description
1 polymer ?
#
loop_
_entity_poly.entity_id
_entity_poly.type
_entity_poly.pdbx_seq_one_letter_code
_entity_poly.pdbx_strand_id
1 'polypeptide(L)'
;GLSFFRKNYDMLKNKKLAILCVGASPFENQAFNEVKARNLKEDLKNIPTFYGRGTWDEEKMSFKDRTLCKLLQKAIANKDPKTYEPWMKALMDAMGKKCDWTDKKYLKPLLEYIGN
;
A
#
# COMPACT_ATOMS: atom_id res chain seq x y z
N GLY A 1 -3.85 -0.20 -12.85
CA GLY A 1 -2.63 0.31 -12.27
C GLY A 1 -1.39 -0.15 -13.01
N LEU A 2 -0.64 -1.06 -12.41
CA LEU A 2 0.66 -1.49 -12.95
C LEU A 2 0.58 -2.16 -14.32
N SER A 3 -0.52 -2.81 -14.65
CA SER A 3 -0.69 -3.42 -15.97
C SER A 3 -0.66 -2.39 -17.11
N PHE A 4 -1.18 -1.19 -16.87
CA PHE A 4 -1.08 -0.09 -17.81
C PHE A 4 0.38 0.29 -18.07
N PHE A 5 1.17 0.44 -17.01
CA PHE A 5 2.61 0.71 -17.13
C PHE A 5 3.35 -0.36 -17.91
N ARG A 6 3.10 -1.64 -17.60
CA ARG A 6 3.75 -2.76 -18.28
C ARG A 6 3.46 -2.77 -19.77
N LYS A 7 2.21 -2.53 -20.15
CA LYS A 7 1.80 -2.54 -21.56
C LYS A 7 2.31 -1.33 -22.34
N ASN A 8 2.50 -0.20 -21.68
CA ASN A 8 2.82 1.06 -22.34
C ASN A 8 4.20 1.60 -21.99
N TYR A 9 5.06 0.79 -21.36
CA TYR A 9 6.36 1.24 -20.88
C TYR A 9 7.21 1.86 -21.99
N ASP A 10 7.27 1.25 -23.16
CA ASP A 10 8.08 1.75 -24.27
C ASP A 10 7.65 3.16 -24.72
N MET A 11 6.37 3.48 -24.61
CA MET A 11 5.84 4.80 -24.91
C MET A 11 6.09 5.81 -23.78
N LEU A 12 6.24 5.32 -22.55
CA LEU A 12 6.32 6.14 -21.34
C LEU A 12 7.74 6.33 -20.82
N LYS A 13 8.69 5.48 -21.20
CA LYS A 13 10.04 5.44 -20.64
C LYS A 13 10.82 6.74 -20.73
N ASN A 14 10.48 7.61 -21.70
CA ASN A 14 11.13 8.92 -21.86
C ASN A 14 10.45 10.03 -21.05
N LYS A 15 9.39 9.70 -20.31
CA LYS A 15 8.68 10.64 -19.45
C LYS A 15 9.14 10.45 -18.00
N LYS A 16 8.90 11.45 -17.20
CA LYS A 16 9.12 11.37 -15.75
C LYS A 16 8.01 10.54 -15.13
N LEU A 17 8.36 9.36 -14.63
CA LEU A 17 7.39 8.39 -14.09
C LEU A 17 7.54 8.30 -12.58
N ALA A 18 6.42 8.11 -11.90
CA ALA A 18 6.36 7.84 -10.48
C ALA A 18 5.16 6.95 -10.15
N ILE A 19 5.29 6.16 -9.10
CA ILE A 19 4.22 5.32 -8.58
C ILE A 19 3.94 5.74 -7.14
N LEU A 20 2.68 6.00 -6.83
CA LEU A 20 2.21 6.18 -5.46
C LEU A 20 1.44 4.93 -5.04
N CYS A 21 2.00 4.19 -4.09
CA CYS A 21 1.35 3.04 -3.48
C CYS A 21 0.53 3.51 -2.28
N VAL A 22 -0.75 3.20 -2.25
CA VAL A 22 -1.64 3.57 -1.15
C VAL A 22 -2.08 2.31 -0.42
N GLY A 23 -1.94 2.31 0.89
CA GLY A 23 -2.30 1.18 1.72
C GLY A 23 -2.82 1.58 3.10
N ALA A 24 -3.31 0.61 3.84
CA ALA A 24 -3.81 0.82 5.20
C ALA A 24 -2.71 0.68 6.27
N SER A 25 -1.65 -0.07 5.97
CA SER A 25 -0.58 -0.34 6.93
C SER A 25 0.28 0.90 7.20
N PRO A 26 0.82 1.04 8.42
CA PRO A 26 1.88 2.02 8.66
C PRO A 26 3.06 1.77 7.72
N PHE A 27 3.80 2.83 7.40
CA PHE A 27 4.99 2.68 6.57
C PHE A 27 6.07 1.89 7.32
N GLU A 28 6.62 0.89 6.65
CA GLU A 28 7.77 0.13 7.12
C GLU A 28 8.65 -0.21 5.92
N ASN A 29 9.95 0.11 6.03
CA ASN A 29 10.90 -0.03 4.93
C ASN A 29 10.98 -1.46 4.37
N GLN A 30 11.11 -2.45 5.24
CA GLN A 30 11.24 -3.84 4.82
C GLN A 30 10.00 -4.32 4.08
N ALA A 31 8.82 -4.11 4.67
CA ALA A 31 7.55 -4.51 4.07
C ALA A 31 7.32 -3.80 2.72
N PHE A 32 7.66 -2.52 2.64
CA PHE A 32 7.54 -1.77 1.40
C PHE A 32 8.48 -2.27 0.31
N ASN A 33 9.72 -2.60 0.67
CA ASN A 33 10.67 -3.19 -0.26
C ASN A 33 10.22 -4.56 -0.78
N GLU A 34 9.61 -5.38 0.06
CA GLU A 34 9.03 -6.66 -0.35
C GLU A 34 7.86 -6.47 -1.33
N VAL A 35 6.98 -5.51 -1.07
CA VAL A 35 5.87 -5.18 -1.98
C VAL A 35 6.41 -4.71 -3.33
N LYS A 36 7.41 -3.86 -3.35
CA LYS A 36 8.07 -3.43 -4.58
C LYS A 36 8.69 -4.60 -5.34
N ALA A 37 9.42 -5.46 -4.64
CA ALA A 37 10.09 -6.61 -5.26
C ALA A 37 9.10 -7.59 -5.90
N ARG A 38 7.92 -7.75 -5.31
CA ARG A 38 6.86 -8.63 -5.85
C ARG A 38 6.15 -8.04 -7.07
N ASN A 39 6.01 -6.73 -7.12
CA ASN A 39 5.13 -6.06 -8.09
C ASN A 39 5.89 -5.31 -9.18
N LEU A 40 7.07 -4.77 -8.88
CA LEU A 40 7.86 -3.98 -9.80
C LEU A 40 9.01 -4.83 -10.35
N LYS A 41 8.74 -5.50 -11.45
CA LYS A 41 9.70 -6.37 -12.11
C LYS A 41 10.20 -5.73 -13.40
N GLU A 42 11.38 -6.16 -13.85
CA GLU A 42 11.98 -5.69 -15.10
C GLU A 42 12.15 -4.17 -15.11
N ASP A 43 11.62 -3.51 -16.14
CA ASP A 43 11.76 -2.07 -16.33
C ASP A 43 11.10 -1.24 -15.22
N LEU A 44 10.07 -1.77 -14.58
CA LEU A 44 9.35 -1.05 -13.53
C LEU A 44 10.16 -0.89 -12.24
N LYS A 45 11.23 -1.68 -12.03
CA LYS A 45 12.08 -1.58 -10.85
C LYS A 45 12.67 -0.19 -10.64
N ASN A 46 12.95 0.50 -11.74
CA ASN A 46 13.65 1.77 -11.72
C ASN A 46 12.72 2.97 -11.56
N ILE A 47 11.41 2.74 -11.57
CA ILE A 47 10.45 3.84 -11.38
C ILE A 47 10.39 4.19 -9.89
N PRO A 48 10.65 5.45 -9.52
CA PRO A 48 10.51 5.88 -8.13
C PRO A 48 9.12 5.58 -7.60
N THR A 49 9.07 4.94 -6.45
CA THR A 49 7.82 4.50 -5.82
C THR A 49 7.72 5.10 -4.43
N PHE A 50 6.57 5.67 -4.15
CA PHE A 50 6.27 6.37 -2.91
C PHE A 50 5.11 5.67 -2.21
N TYR A 51 4.96 5.89 -0.92
CA TYR A 51 3.93 5.28 -0.11
C TYR A 51 3.11 6.33 0.64
N GLY A 52 1.81 6.09 0.72
CA GLY A 52 0.91 6.86 1.56
C GLY A 52 -0.14 5.98 2.20
N ARG A 53 -0.58 6.33 3.40
CA ARG A 53 -1.72 5.64 4.01
C ARG A 53 -3.02 6.21 3.47
N GLY A 54 -4.00 5.33 3.31
CA GLY A 54 -5.33 5.69 2.87
C GLY A 54 -6.36 5.62 3.99
N THR A 55 -7.56 5.23 3.64
CA THR A 55 -8.69 5.09 4.57
C THR A 55 -9.04 3.62 4.77
N TRP A 56 -9.74 3.34 5.87
CA TRP A 56 -10.30 2.03 6.17
C TRP A 56 -11.79 2.19 6.47
N ASP A 57 -12.62 1.52 5.70
CA ASP A 57 -14.08 1.50 5.91
C ASP A 57 -14.63 0.17 5.41
N GLU A 58 -14.90 -0.75 6.32
CA GLU A 58 -15.39 -2.09 5.99
C GLU A 58 -16.76 -2.06 5.30
N GLU A 59 -17.59 -1.07 5.59
CA GLU A 59 -18.92 -0.94 4.98
C GLU A 59 -18.84 -0.64 3.49
N LYS A 60 -17.79 0.07 3.06
CA LYS A 60 -17.56 0.42 1.65
C LYS A 60 -16.83 -0.66 0.86
N MET A 61 -16.32 -1.68 1.52
CA MET A 61 -15.65 -2.78 0.85
C MET A 61 -16.62 -3.65 0.07
N SER A 62 -16.12 -4.27 -1.01
CA SER A 62 -16.85 -5.35 -1.68
C SER A 62 -17.08 -6.50 -0.70
N PHE A 63 -18.08 -7.33 -0.98
CA PHE A 63 -18.33 -8.53 -0.17
C PHE A 63 -17.09 -9.42 -0.09
N LYS A 64 -16.40 -9.60 -1.21
CA LYS A 64 -15.18 -10.41 -1.28
C LYS A 64 -14.08 -9.84 -0.39
N ASP A 65 -13.79 -8.56 -0.50
CA ASP A 65 -12.72 -7.91 0.26
C ASP A 65 -13.04 -7.91 1.75
N ARG A 66 -14.29 -7.64 2.12
CA ARG A 66 -14.75 -7.68 3.51
C ARG A 66 -14.58 -9.08 4.11
N THR A 67 -14.95 -10.10 3.36
CA THR A 67 -14.81 -11.50 3.81
C THR A 67 -13.34 -11.86 4.01
N LEU A 68 -12.47 -11.50 3.07
CA LEU A 68 -11.02 -11.73 3.19
C LEU A 68 -10.43 -11.03 4.40
N CYS A 69 -10.80 -9.78 4.63
CA CYS A 69 -10.35 -9.02 5.81
C CYS A 69 -10.80 -9.67 7.11
N LYS A 70 -12.04 -10.12 7.20
CA LYS A 70 -12.55 -10.82 8.38
C LYS A 70 -11.84 -12.13 8.65
N LEU A 71 -11.56 -12.91 7.61
CA LEU A 71 -10.81 -14.17 7.74
C LEU A 71 -9.38 -13.89 8.23
N LEU A 72 -8.75 -12.87 7.70
CA LEU A 72 -7.40 -12.46 8.10
C LEU A 72 -7.39 -11.99 9.57
N GLN A 73 -8.36 -11.20 9.97
CA GLN A 73 -8.52 -10.75 11.36
C GLN A 73 -8.67 -11.94 12.32
N LYS A 74 -9.47 -12.94 11.95
CA LYS A 74 -9.62 -14.18 12.77
C LYS A 74 -8.29 -14.93 12.89
N ALA A 75 -7.56 -15.05 11.78
CA ALA A 75 -6.25 -15.72 11.79
C ALA A 75 -5.25 -15.00 12.70
N ILE A 76 -5.22 -13.66 12.66
CA ILE A 76 -4.35 -12.85 13.50
C ILE A 76 -4.77 -12.91 14.98
N ALA A 77 -6.07 -12.92 15.25
CA ALA A 77 -6.60 -13.00 16.63
C ALA A 77 -6.16 -14.27 17.38
N ASN A 78 -5.83 -15.32 16.65
CA ASN A 78 -5.32 -16.57 17.24
C ASN A 78 -3.82 -16.53 17.54
N LYS A 79 -3.12 -15.48 17.17
CA LYS A 79 -1.69 -15.30 17.46
C LYS A 79 -1.49 -14.53 18.76
N ASP A 80 -0.33 -14.74 19.39
CA ASP A 80 0.09 -13.92 20.53
C ASP A 80 0.26 -12.46 20.07
N PRO A 81 -0.44 -11.49 20.69
CA PRO A 81 -0.32 -10.07 20.32
C PRO A 81 1.11 -9.53 20.35
N LYS A 82 1.98 -10.14 21.17
CA LYS A 82 3.40 -9.78 21.25
C LYS A 82 4.16 -10.10 19.94
N THR A 83 3.63 -10.98 19.12
CA THR A 83 4.24 -11.39 17.85
C THR A 83 3.70 -10.61 16.65
N TYR A 84 2.78 -9.67 16.87
CA TYR A 84 2.18 -8.91 15.78
C TYR A 84 3.22 -8.04 15.08
N GLU A 85 3.25 -8.17 13.76
CA GLU A 85 3.93 -7.20 12.91
C GLU A 85 3.12 -5.89 12.86
N PRO A 86 3.72 -4.75 12.48
CA PRO A 86 3.02 -3.46 12.46
C PRO A 86 1.71 -3.47 11.67
N TRP A 87 1.65 -4.17 10.53
CA TRP A 87 0.44 -4.26 9.73
C TRP A 87 -0.67 -5.08 10.41
N MET A 88 -0.29 -6.12 11.16
CA MET A 88 -1.24 -6.93 11.92
C MET A 88 -1.88 -6.12 13.03
N LYS A 89 -1.08 -5.36 13.75
CA LYS A 89 -1.56 -4.47 14.80
C LYS A 89 -2.51 -3.42 14.24
N ALA A 90 -2.13 -2.78 13.13
CA ALA A 90 -2.96 -1.78 12.47
C ALA A 90 -4.30 -2.37 12.02
N LEU A 91 -4.30 -3.59 11.48
CA LEU A 91 -5.52 -4.27 11.06
C LEU A 91 -6.44 -4.57 12.24
N MET A 92 -5.89 -5.08 13.34
CA MET A 92 -6.66 -5.38 14.54
C MET A 92 -7.23 -4.12 15.21
N ASP A 93 -6.46 -3.03 15.23
CA ASP A 93 -6.92 -1.75 15.77
C ASP A 93 -8.02 -1.12 14.91
N ALA A 94 -8.03 -1.39 13.60
CA ALA A 94 -9.03 -0.87 12.67
C ALA A 94 -10.33 -1.69 12.64
N MET A 95 -10.33 -2.86 13.24
CA MET A 95 -11.49 -3.78 13.21
C MET A 95 -12.75 -3.10 13.76
N GLY A 96 -13.82 -3.09 12.96
CA GLY A 96 -15.10 -2.48 13.34
C GLY A 96 -15.10 -0.95 13.37
N LYS A 97 -14.05 -0.31 12.89
CA LYS A 97 -13.93 1.16 12.89
C LYS A 97 -13.82 1.70 11.47
N LYS A 98 -14.09 3.00 11.35
CA LYS A 98 -13.75 3.78 10.16
C LYS A 98 -12.50 4.59 10.50
N CYS A 99 -11.46 4.44 9.68
CA CYS A 99 -10.20 5.13 9.89
C CYS A 99 -9.81 5.94 8.66
N ASP A 100 -9.26 7.11 8.91
CA ASP A 100 -8.66 7.96 7.88
C ASP A 100 -7.24 8.30 8.31
N TRP A 101 -6.26 7.70 7.63
CA TRP A 101 -4.83 7.93 7.87
C TRP A 101 -4.20 8.78 6.79
N THR A 102 -5.03 9.39 5.93
CA THR A 102 -4.51 10.27 4.88
C THR A 102 -3.82 11.48 5.49
N ASP A 103 -2.67 11.84 4.95
CA ASP A 103 -1.88 12.97 5.39
C ASP A 103 -1.10 13.53 4.21
N LYS A 104 -1.12 14.83 4.07
CA LYS A 104 -0.39 15.53 3.00
C LYS A 104 1.11 15.28 3.05
N LYS A 105 1.67 14.94 4.21
CA LYS A 105 3.08 14.60 4.36
C LYS A 105 3.53 13.47 3.45
N TYR A 106 2.63 12.54 3.14
CA TYR A 106 2.94 11.43 2.23
C TYR A 106 3.17 11.87 0.79
N LEU A 107 2.62 13.00 0.40
CA LEU A 107 2.80 13.55 -0.94
C LEU A 107 4.11 14.33 -1.11
N LYS A 108 4.73 14.78 -0.01
CA LYS A 108 5.90 15.62 -0.05
C LYS A 108 7.06 15.03 -0.87
N PRO A 109 7.49 13.77 -0.62
CA PRO A 109 8.58 13.19 -1.42
C PRO A 109 8.23 13.08 -2.91
N LEU A 110 6.98 12.74 -3.23
CA LEU A 110 6.52 12.65 -4.61
C LEU A 110 6.54 14.03 -5.30
N LEU A 111 6.05 15.06 -4.62
CA LEU A 111 6.04 16.41 -5.16
C LEU A 111 7.45 16.97 -5.35
N GLU A 112 8.36 16.69 -4.43
CA GLU A 112 9.78 17.05 -4.57
C GLU A 112 10.41 16.37 -5.79
N TYR A 113 10.11 15.10 -6.01
CA TYR A 113 10.58 14.37 -7.18
C TYR A 113 10.02 14.96 -8.49
N ILE A 114 8.73 15.27 -8.54
CA ILE A 114 8.08 15.81 -9.74
C ILE A 114 8.60 17.24 -10.04
N GLY A 115 8.84 18.03 -8.99
CA GLY A 115 9.30 19.41 -9.11
C GLY A 115 10.77 19.56 -9.56
N ASN A 116 11.52 18.47 -9.49
CA ASN A 116 12.93 18.47 -9.93
C ASN A 116 13.01 18.10 -11.44
#